data_5cfe6d11371c182c2f3aca710ddb9ade
#
_entry.id   5cfe6d11371c182c2f3aca710ddb9ade
#
_cell.length_a   1.000
_cell.length_b   1.000
_cell.length_c   1.000
_cell.angle_alpha   90.00
_cell.angle_beta   90.00
_cell.angle_gamma   90.00
#
_symmetry.space_group_name_H-M   'P 1'
#
loop_
_entity.id
_entity.type
_entity.pdbx_description
1 polymer ?
#
loop_
_entity_poly.entity_id
_entity_poly.type
_entity_poly.pdbx_seq_one_letter_code
_entity_poly.pdbx_strand_id
1 'polypeptide(L)'
;MQRIDMIAVAVCVLGCILLVRLAAHADRVKSTKWKLLWLLLPVCAFAVTKDGPELSLLPLYLGAGIAALGFFTEKCGVRQKLAVSGAFCMLLSIPVCLLNPRYRAKDYLGDFETLFSCMREHYVLTKHKGIDWDALYAEYQPQFAEIDRTQDAGRNALLWGAFSGEFHDGHVGYIYPKDDAEAASDAIRAALGNDYGLSLMRCTDGSFAAVNADESLAEYGIFNGTVITEWDGKSPDAVSRSSPAYGLTTFIADTDTGSVFLNLESYPDIDNEIFWSGVLAAGVGGETVTVTYRSGTGSEQTAVLPKRGEYYDRFRETVDTISQGVEAGNLQWKKLNDTTACLRIKGMSYDTKSYSSAEEDAFDEMKDEIRETILRYQSEGVRNVIIDLRSNQGGSPHMVDGVVSMFAPIGTHYNMATALWDDAKKCWATDAGGNYIKNKDITFQGEQLLGDGRIIVLVNSATVSAGDDMVKIMENMENVRIIGFTEPNGSCQAVNYQSAKYGSLSFSSCVTLDQDGSIFIDAGTDRQSTDGDAVEIIPFDAEAVHALFDENRDYLLEKALAMLAETT
;
A
#
# COMPACT_ATOMS: atom_id res chain seq x y z
N MET A 1 -10.26 -3.32 27.20
CA MET A 1 -9.22 -2.97 28.20
C MET A 1 -8.23 -4.12 28.28
N GLN A 2 -7.06 -3.97 27.70
CA GLN A 2 -6.04 -5.03 27.63
C GLN A 2 -5.61 -5.45 29.05
N ARG A 3 -5.23 -6.73 29.22
CA ARG A 3 -4.72 -7.25 30.52
C ARG A 3 -3.56 -6.43 31.11
N ILE A 4 -2.78 -5.79 30.24
CA ILE A 4 -1.65 -4.93 30.61
C ILE A 4 -2.13 -3.64 31.29
N ASP A 5 -3.22 -3.02 30.83
CA ASP A 5 -3.73 -1.76 31.39
C ASP A 5 -4.32 -1.97 32.79
N MET A 6 -5.02 -3.08 33.01
CA MET A 6 -5.49 -3.46 34.34
C MET A 6 -4.36 -3.76 35.32
N ILE A 7 -3.27 -4.37 34.81
CA ILE A 7 -2.09 -4.64 35.64
C ILE A 7 -1.37 -3.32 35.96
N ALA A 8 -1.20 -2.42 35.01
CA ALA A 8 -0.59 -1.11 35.23
C ALA A 8 -1.39 -0.26 36.23
N VAL A 9 -2.73 -0.21 36.09
CA VAL A 9 -3.62 0.46 37.03
C VAL A 9 -3.53 -0.18 38.44
N ALA A 10 -3.56 -1.51 38.51
CA ALA A 10 -3.44 -2.22 39.80
C ALA A 10 -2.07 -1.98 40.45
N VAL A 11 -0.97 -1.97 39.69
CA VAL A 11 0.38 -1.67 40.18
C VAL A 11 0.47 -0.23 40.69
N CYS A 12 -0.10 0.75 39.97
CA CYS A 12 -0.18 2.14 40.41
C CYS A 12 -0.96 2.30 41.70
N VAL A 13 -2.15 1.68 41.82
CA VAL A 13 -2.98 1.74 43.01
C VAL A 13 -2.29 1.07 44.22
N LEU A 14 -1.74 -0.12 44.04
CA LEU A 14 -0.99 -0.83 45.08
C LEU A 14 0.27 -0.06 45.50
N GLY A 15 0.99 0.53 44.52
CA GLY A 15 2.14 1.40 44.73
C GLY A 15 1.78 2.63 45.57
N CYS A 16 0.65 3.29 45.29
CA CYS A 16 0.14 4.42 46.05
C CYS A 16 -0.25 4.04 47.50
N ILE A 17 -0.93 2.91 47.69
CA ILE A 17 -1.31 2.42 49.02
C ILE A 17 -0.06 2.08 49.82
N LEU A 18 0.92 1.42 49.23
CA LEU A 18 2.18 1.06 49.87
C LEU A 18 3.00 2.31 50.25
N LEU A 19 3.04 3.31 49.41
CA LEU A 19 3.68 4.62 49.63
C LEU A 19 3.11 5.34 50.84
N VAL A 20 1.79 5.45 50.91
CA VAL A 20 1.11 6.11 52.04
C VAL A 20 1.34 5.36 53.35
N ARG A 21 1.24 4.02 53.33
CA ARG A 21 1.52 3.19 54.55
C ARG A 21 2.97 3.30 55.00
N LEU A 22 3.92 3.29 54.12
CA LEU A 22 5.34 3.39 54.46
C LEU A 22 5.72 4.80 54.91
N ALA A 23 5.13 5.83 54.33
CA ALA A 23 5.31 7.21 54.79
C ALA A 23 4.78 7.41 56.22
N ALA A 24 3.68 6.75 56.55
CA ALA A 24 3.12 6.75 57.93
C ALA A 24 3.99 6.01 58.95
N HIS A 25 4.79 5.03 58.54
CA HIS A 25 5.61 4.20 59.43
C HIS A 25 7.14 4.46 59.26
N ALA A 26 7.54 5.49 58.49
CA ALA A 26 8.93 5.75 58.13
C ALA A 26 9.86 6.04 59.34
N ASP A 27 9.32 6.46 60.47
CA ASP A 27 10.13 6.71 61.69
C ASP A 27 10.70 5.42 62.31
N ARG A 28 10.19 4.24 61.92
CA ARG A 28 10.65 2.93 62.37
C ARG A 28 11.76 2.33 61.50
N VAL A 29 12.00 2.89 60.30
CA VAL A 29 12.97 2.33 59.35
C VAL A 29 14.24 3.19 59.33
N LYS A 30 15.24 2.84 60.17
CA LYS A 30 16.53 3.53 60.30
C LYS A 30 17.55 3.20 59.17
N SER A 31 17.25 2.29 58.27
CA SER A 31 18.23 1.82 57.27
C SER A 31 18.21 2.60 55.98
N THR A 32 19.33 3.18 55.61
CA THR A 32 19.54 3.89 54.32
C THR A 32 19.29 3.03 53.08
N LYS A 33 19.46 1.70 53.20
CA LYS A 33 19.24 0.75 52.11
C LYS A 33 17.78 0.68 51.65
N TRP A 34 16.82 0.83 52.57
CA TRP A 34 15.40 0.85 52.25
C TRP A 34 14.98 2.16 51.58
N LYS A 35 15.68 3.26 51.86
CA LYS A 35 15.42 4.55 51.18
C LYS A 35 15.82 4.51 49.69
N LEU A 36 16.83 3.75 49.31
CA LEU A 36 17.23 3.55 47.92
C LEU A 36 16.23 2.76 47.10
N LEU A 37 15.46 1.86 47.72
CA LEU A 37 14.38 1.12 47.02
C LEU A 37 13.29 2.05 46.46
N TRP A 38 13.11 3.23 47.02
CA TRP A 38 12.13 4.21 46.54
C TRP A 38 12.56 4.96 45.30
N LEU A 39 13.83 5.03 44.98
CA LEU A 39 14.33 5.51 43.71
C LEU A 39 13.96 4.57 42.57
N LEU A 40 13.59 3.34 42.86
CA LEU A 40 13.10 2.40 41.85
C LEU A 40 11.65 2.71 41.40
N LEU A 41 10.85 3.46 42.19
CA LEU A 41 9.49 3.81 41.78
C LEU A 41 9.39 4.58 40.46
N PRO A 42 10.18 5.65 40.22
CA PRO A 42 10.23 6.30 38.93
C PRO A 42 10.71 5.38 37.81
N VAL A 43 11.65 4.48 38.12
CA VAL A 43 12.17 3.49 37.16
C VAL A 43 11.11 2.44 36.83
N CYS A 44 10.35 1.98 37.86
CA CYS A 44 9.24 1.06 37.65
C CYS A 44 8.08 1.74 36.87
N ALA A 45 7.78 3.00 37.18
CA ALA A 45 6.79 3.76 36.42
C ALA A 45 7.21 3.94 34.96
N PHE A 46 8.50 4.16 34.70
CA PHE A 46 9.06 4.24 33.35
C PHE A 46 9.07 2.87 32.64
N ALA A 47 9.38 1.79 33.35
CA ALA A 47 9.44 0.44 32.79
C ALA A 47 8.06 -0.16 32.46
N VAL A 48 6.99 0.35 33.10
CA VAL A 48 5.61 -0.06 32.79
C VAL A 48 5.08 0.62 31.52
N THR A 49 5.71 1.73 31.10
CA THR A 49 5.35 2.45 29.88
C THR A 49 6.32 2.01 28.78
N LYS A 50 5.94 0.94 28.07
CA LYS A 50 6.79 0.25 27.09
C LYS A 50 7.27 1.13 25.93
N ASP A 51 6.57 2.24 25.65
CA ASP A 51 6.72 3.04 24.42
C ASP A 51 7.39 4.41 24.65
N GLY A 52 8.12 4.58 25.77
CA GLY A 52 8.83 5.84 26.07
C GLY A 52 8.00 6.87 26.85
N PRO A 53 8.58 8.04 27.19
CA PRO A 53 7.95 9.05 28.02
C PRO A 53 6.89 9.83 27.22
N GLU A 54 5.63 9.44 27.34
CA GLU A 54 4.53 10.20 26.78
C GLU A 54 4.09 11.36 27.70
N LEU A 55 3.75 12.50 27.08
CA LEU A 55 3.29 13.70 27.80
C LEU A 55 2.01 13.45 28.62
N SER A 56 1.18 12.49 28.19
CA SER A 56 -0.03 12.03 28.87
C SER A 56 0.24 11.36 30.21
N LEU A 57 1.43 10.78 30.39
CA LEU A 57 1.86 10.11 31.62
C LEU A 57 2.70 11.04 32.53
N LEU A 58 2.87 12.29 32.16
CA LEU A 58 3.57 13.28 32.96
C LEU A 58 3.11 13.34 34.45
N PRO A 59 1.79 13.25 34.77
CA PRO A 59 1.34 13.18 36.18
C PRO A 59 1.89 11.97 36.93
N LEU A 60 2.04 10.81 36.29
CA LEU A 60 2.59 9.60 36.88
C LEU A 60 4.07 9.82 37.24
N TYR A 61 4.86 10.34 36.30
CA TYR A 61 6.30 10.58 36.51
C TYR A 61 6.55 11.66 37.55
N LEU A 62 5.81 12.75 37.50
CA LEU A 62 5.88 13.83 38.49
C LEU A 62 5.48 13.32 39.88
N GLY A 63 4.40 12.54 39.95
CA GLY A 63 3.93 11.96 41.22
C GLY A 63 4.97 11.01 41.84
N ALA A 64 5.58 10.15 41.05
CA ALA A 64 6.64 9.26 41.48
C ALA A 64 7.89 10.03 41.94
N GLY A 65 8.26 11.11 41.25
CA GLY A 65 9.38 12.00 41.62
C GLY A 65 9.13 12.75 42.91
N ILE A 66 7.93 13.33 43.06
CA ILE A 66 7.53 14.04 44.31
C ILE A 66 7.52 13.10 45.49
N ALA A 67 6.98 11.88 45.32
CA ALA A 67 6.97 10.87 46.39
C ALA A 67 8.40 10.46 46.77
N ALA A 68 9.31 10.24 45.79
CA ALA A 68 10.70 9.92 46.04
C ALA A 68 11.43 11.02 46.81
N LEU A 69 11.23 12.28 46.46
CA LEU A 69 11.79 13.44 47.21
C LEU A 69 11.32 13.47 48.67
N GLY A 70 10.09 13.02 48.95
CA GLY A 70 9.57 12.93 50.33
C GLY A 70 10.42 12.09 51.26
N PHE A 71 11.13 11.08 50.76
CA PHE A 71 11.98 10.19 51.58
C PHE A 71 13.33 10.80 51.96
N PHE A 72 13.76 11.86 51.27
CA PHE A 72 15.00 12.57 51.59
C PHE A 72 14.82 13.67 52.64
N THR A 73 13.58 13.94 53.08
CA THR A 73 13.30 14.95 54.09
C THR A 73 13.25 14.35 55.49
N GLU A 74 13.95 14.97 56.47
CA GLU A 74 13.99 14.50 57.86
C GLU A 74 12.73 14.89 58.66
N LYS A 75 11.97 15.88 58.17
CA LYS A 75 10.75 16.35 58.84
C LYS A 75 9.55 15.47 58.51
N CYS A 76 9.07 14.68 59.50
CA CYS A 76 7.97 13.70 59.33
C CYS A 76 6.73 14.30 58.67
N GLY A 77 6.27 15.48 59.06
CA GLY A 77 5.09 16.13 58.51
C GLY A 77 5.25 16.59 57.02
N VAL A 78 6.45 16.95 56.61
CA VAL A 78 6.76 17.28 55.19
C VAL A 78 6.80 16.02 54.35
N ARG A 79 7.39 14.94 54.86
CA ARG A 79 7.47 13.63 54.21
C ARG A 79 6.09 13.06 53.92
N GLN A 80 5.18 13.10 54.90
CA GLN A 80 3.80 12.65 54.71
C GLN A 80 3.07 13.45 53.66
N LYS A 81 3.21 14.81 53.66
CA LYS A 81 2.59 15.67 52.67
C LYS A 81 3.08 15.37 51.26
N LEU A 82 4.40 15.19 51.06
CA LEU A 82 4.99 14.86 49.77
C LEU A 82 4.56 13.46 49.27
N ALA A 83 4.49 12.47 50.18
CA ALA A 83 4.02 11.15 49.81
C ALA A 83 2.54 11.14 49.40
N VAL A 84 1.68 11.86 50.11
CA VAL A 84 0.25 12.01 49.78
C VAL A 84 0.09 12.80 48.47
N SER A 85 0.83 13.90 48.28
CA SER A 85 0.78 14.68 47.04
C SER A 85 1.27 13.85 45.86
N GLY A 86 2.36 13.09 46.01
CA GLY A 86 2.85 12.20 44.97
C GLY A 86 1.86 11.09 44.61
N ALA A 87 1.24 10.45 45.61
CA ALA A 87 0.20 9.46 45.42
C ALA A 87 -1.02 10.05 44.67
N PHE A 88 -1.43 11.27 45.05
CA PHE A 88 -2.53 11.97 44.37
C PHE A 88 -2.21 12.27 42.92
N CYS A 89 -1.00 12.77 42.64
CA CYS A 89 -0.56 13.01 41.26
C CYS A 89 -0.51 11.70 40.42
N MET A 90 -0.04 10.59 41.00
CA MET A 90 -0.04 9.28 40.35
C MET A 90 -1.47 8.78 40.06
N LEU A 91 -2.39 8.99 41.00
CA LEU A 91 -3.80 8.62 40.81
C LEU A 91 -4.49 9.47 39.75
N LEU A 92 -4.06 10.72 39.51
CA LEU A 92 -4.56 11.54 38.41
C LEU A 92 -4.16 11.01 37.03
N SER A 93 -3.14 10.16 36.93
CA SER A 93 -2.81 9.49 35.67
C SER A 93 -3.89 8.50 35.23
N ILE A 94 -4.65 7.92 36.16
CA ILE A 94 -5.70 6.93 35.86
C ILE A 94 -6.80 7.53 34.96
N PRO A 95 -7.48 8.65 35.35
CA PRO A 95 -8.47 9.25 34.45
C PRO A 95 -7.85 9.79 33.15
N VAL A 96 -6.59 10.24 33.17
CA VAL A 96 -5.89 10.67 31.95
C VAL A 96 -5.71 9.49 31.00
N CYS A 97 -5.24 8.34 31.51
CA CYS A 97 -5.14 7.11 30.71
C CYS A 97 -6.52 6.64 30.21
N LEU A 98 -7.54 6.64 31.07
CA LEU A 98 -8.89 6.23 30.70
C LEU A 98 -9.57 7.18 29.70
N LEU A 99 -9.15 8.44 29.65
CA LEU A 99 -9.66 9.45 28.71
C LEU A 99 -8.82 9.54 27.42
N ASN A 100 -7.61 9.01 27.43
CA ASN A 100 -6.77 8.99 26.24
C ASN A 100 -7.33 7.97 25.22
N PRO A 101 -7.65 8.38 23.99
CA PRO A 101 -8.14 7.47 22.95
C PRO A 101 -7.28 6.23 22.76
N ARG A 102 -5.96 6.33 22.91
CA ARG A 102 -4.97 5.23 22.79
C ARG A 102 -5.20 4.08 23.76
N TYR A 103 -5.78 4.34 24.94
CA TYR A 103 -6.03 3.32 25.99
C TYR A 103 -7.50 2.90 26.08
N ARG A 104 -8.35 3.41 25.20
CA ARG A 104 -9.74 2.96 25.10
C ARG A 104 -9.81 1.73 24.21
N ALA A 105 -10.61 0.75 24.61
CA ALA A 105 -11.01 -0.32 23.72
C ALA A 105 -11.60 0.29 22.45
N LYS A 106 -11.11 -0.13 21.29
CA LYS A 106 -11.65 0.26 20.00
C LYS A 106 -12.87 -0.59 19.69
N ASP A 107 -13.83 0.01 19.08
CA ASP A 107 -15.06 -0.64 18.62
C ASP A 107 -14.85 -1.08 17.17
N TYR A 108 -14.00 -2.08 16.95
CA TYR A 108 -13.68 -2.60 15.62
C TYR A 108 -14.89 -3.16 14.90
N LEU A 109 -15.80 -3.81 15.67
CA LEU A 109 -17.05 -4.30 15.09
C LEU A 109 -17.95 -3.14 14.67
N GLY A 110 -18.10 -2.10 15.49
CA GLY A 110 -18.89 -0.92 15.14
C GLY A 110 -18.33 -0.17 13.94
N ASP A 111 -17.01 -0.12 13.77
CA ASP A 111 -16.37 0.43 12.57
C ASP A 111 -16.69 -0.41 11.33
N PHE A 112 -16.58 -1.75 11.44
CA PHE A 112 -16.95 -2.66 10.35
C PHE A 112 -18.41 -2.49 9.94
N GLU A 113 -19.35 -2.52 10.88
CA GLU A 113 -20.79 -2.36 10.61
C GLU A 113 -21.09 -1.04 9.89
N THR A 114 -20.42 0.04 10.30
CA THR A 114 -20.58 1.36 9.71
C THR A 114 -20.05 1.41 8.27
N LEU A 115 -18.83 0.94 8.06
CA LEU A 115 -18.15 0.98 6.76
C LEU A 115 -18.78 -0.01 5.77
N PHE A 116 -19.12 -1.21 6.23
CA PHE A 116 -19.79 -2.23 5.45
C PHE A 116 -21.15 -1.73 4.94
N SER A 117 -21.97 -1.16 5.84
CA SER A 117 -23.31 -0.63 5.45
C SER A 117 -23.17 0.48 4.43
N CYS A 118 -22.22 1.39 4.60
CA CYS A 118 -21.96 2.47 3.66
C CYS A 118 -21.50 1.94 2.30
N MET A 119 -20.55 1.00 2.30
CA MET A 119 -20.04 0.41 1.07
C MET A 119 -21.15 -0.35 0.32
N ARG A 120 -21.94 -1.17 1.03
CA ARG A 120 -23.10 -1.87 0.44
C ARG A 120 -24.10 -0.93 -0.25
N GLU A 121 -24.28 0.27 0.28
CA GLU A 121 -25.19 1.27 -0.27
C GLU A 121 -24.60 2.03 -1.46
N HIS A 122 -23.29 2.28 -1.47
CA HIS A 122 -22.65 3.23 -2.37
C HIS A 122 -21.62 2.64 -3.33
N TYR A 123 -21.22 1.37 -3.18
CA TYR A 123 -20.28 0.73 -4.09
C TYR A 123 -20.91 0.49 -5.46
N VAL A 124 -20.41 1.19 -6.46
CA VAL A 124 -21.05 1.27 -7.78
C VAL A 124 -20.84 0.03 -8.64
N LEU A 125 -19.83 -0.78 -8.36
CA LEU A 125 -19.50 -1.96 -9.16
C LEU A 125 -20.17 -3.25 -8.64
N THR A 126 -21.08 -3.17 -7.66
CA THR A 126 -21.76 -4.33 -7.05
C THR A 126 -22.26 -5.35 -8.07
N LYS A 127 -23.01 -4.89 -9.09
CA LYS A 127 -23.54 -5.76 -10.14
C LYS A 127 -22.44 -6.25 -11.10
N HIS A 128 -21.55 -5.34 -11.48
CA HIS A 128 -20.46 -5.61 -12.42
C HIS A 128 -19.51 -6.67 -11.90
N LYS A 129 -19.16 -6.59 -10.61
CA LYS A 129 -18.28 -7.54 -9.92
C LYS A 129 -19.01 -8.74 -9.29
N GLY A 130 -20.32 -8.79 -9.38
CA GLY A 130 -21.13 -9.91 -8.86
C GLY A 130 -21.08 -10.06 -7.33
N ILE A 131 -20.99 -8.97 -6.59
CA ILE A 131 -20.81 -8.97 -5.12
C ILE A 131 -22.03 -9.52 -4.39
N ASP A 132 -21.86 -10.56 -3.60
CA ASP A 132 -22.86 -11.09 -2.66
C ASP A 132 -22.64 -10.51 -1.25
N TRP A 133 -23.31 -9.39 -0.99
CA TRP A 133 -23.18 -8.68 0.29
C TRP A 133 -23.61 -9.49 1.51
N ASP A 134 -24.61 -10.38 1.36
CA ASP A 134 -25.11 -11.16 2.49
C ASP A 134 -24.10 -12.29 2.82
N ALA A 135 -23.46 -12.88 1.82
CA ALA A 135 -22.39 -13.85 2.01
C ALA A 135 -21.16 -13.19 2.68
N LEU A 136 -20.72 -12.03 2.17
CA LEU A 136 -19.61 -11.28 2.77
C LEU A 136 -19.88 -10.89 4.22
N TYR A 137 -21.09 -10.40 4.52
CA TYR A 137 -21.44 -10.06 5.90
C TYR A 137 -21.40 -11.29 6.82
N ALA A 138 -21.96 -12.41 6.37
CA ALA A 138 -21.99 -13.64 7.16
C ALA A 138 -20.59 -14.19 7.44
N GLU A 139 -19.64 -13.97 6.54
CA GLU A 139 -18.25 -14.41 6.68
C GLU A 139 -17.43 -13.50 7.58
N TYR A 140 -17.50 -12.18 7.37
CA TYR A 140 -16.57 -11.22 8.01
C TYR A 140 -17.06 -10.72 9.37
N GLN A 141 -18.36 -10.51 9.57
CA GLN A 141 -18.90 -9.98 10.82
C GLN A 141 -18.49 -10.77 12.08
N PRO A 142 -18.56 -12.11 12.10
CA PRO A 142 -18.13 -12.87 13.28
C PRO A 142 -16.62 -12.74 13.57
N GLN A 143 -15.82 -12.54 12.55
CA GLN A 143 -14.37 -12.36 12.68
C GLN A 143 -14.05 -10.98 13.27
N PHE A 144 -14.73 -9.91 12.83
CA PHE A 144 -14.61 -8.58 13.44
C PHE A 144 -15.12 -8.56 14.88
N ALA A 145 -16.17 -9.30 15.19
CA ALA A 145 -16.65 -9.45 16.58
C ALA A 145 -15.60 -10.11 17.48
N GLU A 146 -14.85 -11.08 16.96
CA GLU A 146 -13.75 -11.70 17.71
C GLU A 146 -12.57 -10.73 17.88
N ILE A 147 -12.23 -9.94 16.86
CA ILE A 147 -11.20 -8.90 16.96
C ILE A 147 -11.60 -7.82 17.96
N ASP A 148 -12.85 -7.41 17.95
CA ASP A 148 -13.37 -6.46 18.95
C ASP A 148 -13.20 -6.97 20.37
N ARG A 149 -13.45 -8.27 20.59
CA ARG A 149 -13.24 -8.93 21.88
C ARG A 149 -11.76 -9.04 22.28
N THR A 150 -10.86 -9.30 21.34
CA THR A 150 -9.41 -9.50 21.58
C THR A 150 -8.61 -8.21 21.54
N GLN A 151 -9.12 -7.18 20.86
CA GLN A 151 -8.46 -5.90 20.63
C GLN A 151 -7.13 -6.07 19.85
N ASP A 152 -7.09 -7.03 18.92
CA ASP A 152 -5.92 -7.34 18.09
C ASP A 152 -5.91 -6.44 16.85
N ALA A 153 -5.15 -5.34 16.90
CA ALA A 153 -5.04 -4.38 15.81
C ALA A 153 -4.34 -4.97 14.57
N GLY A 154 -3.36 -5.85 14.76
CA GLY A 154 -2.69 -6.51 13.64
C GLY A 154 -3.64 -7.44 12.88
N ARG A 155 -4.42 -8.25 13.60
CA ARG A 155 -5.44 -9.10 12.99
C ARG A 155 -6.56 -8.29 12.34
N ASN A 156 -6.93 -7.13 12.93
CA ASN A 156 -7.88 -6.21 12.30
C ASN A 156 -7.36 -5.74 10.94
N ALA A 157 -6.07 -5.42 10.85
CA ALA A 157 -5.43 -5.02 9.61
C ALA A 157 -5.53 -6.10 8.52
N LEU A 158 -5.13 -7.33 8.86
CA LEU A 158 -5.18 -8.46 7.92
C LEU A 158 -6.61 -8.78 7.49
N LEU A 159 -7.59 -8.68 8.40
CA LEU A 159 -8.97 -8.96 8.08
C LEU A 159 -9.57 -7.90 7.14
N TRP A 160 -9.27 -6.62 7.34
CA TRP A 160 -9.64 -5.57 6.40
C TRP A 160 -8.95 -5.75 5.05
N GLY A 161 -7.68 -6.20 5.04
CA GLY A 161 -6.97 -6.52 3.80
C GLY A 161 -7.64 -7.64 3.02
N ALA A 162 -8.03 -8.72 3.70
CA ALA A 162 -8.74 -9.84 3.10
C ALA A 162 -10.13 -9.40 2.58
N PHE A 163 -10.90 -8.66 3.39
CA PHE A 163 -12.19 -8.10 2.96
C PHE A 163 -12.06 -7.22 1.72
N SER A 164 -11.04 -6.36 1.67
CA SER A 164 -10.80 -5.50 0.51
C SER A 164 -10.44 -6.29 -0.75
N GLY A 165 -9.71 -7.39 -0.61
CA GLY A 165 -9.34 -8.30 -1.70
C GLY A 165 -10.53 -8.97 -2.39
N GLU A 166 -11.65 -9.19 -1.68
CA GLU A 166 -12.87 -9.81 -2.25
C GLU A 166 -13.49 -9.03 -3.42
N PHE A 167 -13.18 -7.73 -3.52
CA PHE A 167 -13.75 -6.87 -4.54
C PHE A 167 -12.98 -6.88 -5.85
N HIS A 168 -11.74 -7.36 -5.88
CA HIS A 168 -10.87 -7.28 -7.06
C HIS A 168 -10.91 -5.90 -7.72
N ASP A 169 -10.82 -4.88 -6.89
CA ASP A 169 -10.91 -3.48 -7.26
C ASP A 169 -9.76 -2.72 -6.60
N GLY A 170 -8.85 -2.19 -7.41
CA GLY A 170 -7.68 -1.43 -6.95
C GLY A 170 -8.02 -0.20 -6.10
N HIS A 171 -9.29 0.21 -6.09
CA HIS A 171 -9.77 1.34 -5.30
C HIS A 171 -10.39 0.94 -3.95
N VAL A 172 -10.58 -0.36 -3.68
CA VAL A 172 -11.08 -0.82 -2.38
C VAL A 172 -9.90 -1.05 -1.44
N GLY A 173 -9.86 -0.30 -0.35
CA GLY A 173 -8.80 -0.45 0.64
C GLY A 173 -9.10 0.25 1.96
N TYR A 174 -8.62 -0.33 3.06
CA TYR A 174 -8.81 0.20 4.39
C TYR A 174 -7.61 1.04 4.82
N ILE A 175 -7.88 2.26 5.29
CA ILE A 175 -6.88 3.18 5.84
C ILE A 175 -6.89 3.06 7.35
N TYR A 176 -5.80 2.55 7.90
CA TYR A 176 -5.65 2.31 9.33
C TYR A 176 -5.56 3.61 10.12
N PRO A 177 -6.11 3.63 11.35
CA PRO A 177 -5.84 4.72 12.26
C PRO A 177 -4.34 4.76 12.60
N LYS A 178 -3.78 5.96 12.72
CA LYS A 178 -2.35 6.15 13.04
C LYS A 178 -1.88 5.33 14.24
N ASP A 179 -2.74 5.16 15.24
CA ASP A 179 -2.43 4.40 16.45
C ASP A 179 -2.32 2.88 16.24
N ASP A 180 -2.80 2.37 15.10
CA ASP A 180 -2.72 0.94 14.73
C ASP A 180 -1.67 0.69 13.63
N ALA A 181 -1.08 1.73 13.05
CA ALA A 181 -0.18 1.61 11.91
C ALA A 181 1.02 0.68 12.17
N GLU A 182 1.62 0.75 13.38
CA GLU A 182 2.72 -0.13 13.76
C GLU A 182 2.27 -1.59 13.83
N ALA A 183 1.15 -1.87 14.54
CA ALA A 183 0.63 -3.24 14.65
C ALA A 183 0.17 -3.80 13.30
N ALA A 184 -0.39 -2.95 12.43
CA ALA A 184 -0.76 -3.30 11.07
C ALA A 184 0.49 -3.65 10.23
N SER A 185 1.53 -2.80 10.29
CA SER A 185 2.79 -3.02 9.61
C SER A 185 3.44 -4.33 10.04
N ASP A 186 3.52 -4.57 11.35
CA ASP A 186 4.10 -5.81 11.91
C ASP A 186 3.31 -7.05 11.45
N ALA A 187 1.98 -6.97 11.45
CA ALA A 187 1.13 -8.08 11.02
C ALA A 187 1.33 -8.41 9.53
N ILE A 188 1.43 -7.39 8.68
CA ILE A 188 1.66 -7.57 7.24
C ILE A 188 3.08 -8.11 6.98
N ARG A 189 4.10 -7.58 7.65
CA ARG A 189 5.47 -8.13 7.57
C ARG A 189 5.50 -9.61 7.95
N ALA A 190 4.81 -9.96 9.03
CA ALA A 190 4.69 -11.35 9.46
C ALA A 190 3.91 -12.23 8.46
N ALA A 191 2.87 -11.68 7.82
CA ALA A 191 2.09 -12.38 6.80
C ALA A 191 2.91 -12.68 5.53
N LEU A 192 3.86 -11.81 5.17
CA LEU A 192 4.79 -12.05 4.06
C LEU A 192 5.78 -13.20 4.34
N GLY A 193 6.02 -13.52 5.61
CA GLY A 193 6.75 -14.71 6.03
C GLY A 193 8.26 -14.54 6.17
N ASN A 194 9.02 -15.59 5.79
CA ASN A 194 10.43 -15.75 6.10
C ASN A 194 11.33 -15.55 4.87
N ASP A 195 12.51 -14.96 5.05
CA ASP A 195 13.53 -14.86 4.02
C ASP A 195 14.39 -16.15 3.96
N TYR A 196 14.56 -16.71 2.79
CA TYR A 196 15.45 -17.87 2.49
C TYR A 196 16.59 -17.49 1.56
N GLY A 197 16.81 -16.21 1.34
CA GLY A 197 17.90 -15.69 0.53
C GLY A 197 17.57 -15.44 -0.93
N LEU A 198 16.30 -15.58 -1.33
CA LEU A 198 15.85 -15.28 -2.69
C LEU A 198 14.38 -14.85 -2.69
N SER A 199 13.98 -14.21 -3.77
CA SER A 199 12.58 -14.05 -4.15
C SER A 199 12.30 -14.90 -5.40
N LEU A 200 11.04 -15.06 -5.76
CA LEU A 200 10.63 -15.76 -6.98
C LEU A 200 9.76 -14.83 -7.83
N MET A 201 9.92 -14.94 -9.15
CA MET A 201 9.01 -14.32 -10.09
C MET A 201 8.52 -15.33 -11.11
N ARG A 202 7.24 -15.24 -11.47
CA ARG A 202 6.67 -16.03 -12.53
C ARG A 202 7.09 -15.45 -13.87
N CYS A 203 7.71 -16.25 -14.71
CA CYS A 203 8.06 -15.91 -16.08
C CYS A 203 6.85 -16.01 -17.01
N THR A 204 6.93 -15.38 -18.18
CA THR A 204 5.85 -15.39 -19.19
C THR A 204 5.51 -16.80 -19.68
N ASP A 205 6.46 -17.73 -19.63
CA ASP A 205 6.24 -19.16 -19.98
C ASP A 205 5.60 -19.97 -18.84
N GLY A 206 5.28 -19.34 -17.71
CA GLY A 206 4.68 -19.96 -16.53
C GLY A 206 5.69 -20.59 -15.57
N SER A 207 6.99 -20.60 -15.89
CA SER A 207 8.03 -21.05 -14.95
C SER A 207 8.28 -20.00 -13.86
N PHE A 208 8.95 -20.41 -12.78
CA PHE A 208 9.34 -19.50 -11.70
C PHE A 208 10.85 -19.34 -11.65
N ALA A 209 11.33 -18.13 -11.82
CA ALA A 209 12.75 -17.79 -11.72
C ALA A 209 13.08 -17.26 -10.32
N ALA A 210 14.19 -17.71 -9.77
CA ALA A 210 14.81 -17.07 -8.63
C ALA A 210 15.29 -15.66 -9.04
N VAL A 211 14.97 -14.67 -8.22
CA VAL A 211 15.39 -13.28 -8.39
C VAL A 211 15.87 -12.72 -7.06
N ASN A 212 16.65 -11.66 -7.11
CA ASN A 212 17.22 -11.05 -5.91
C ASN A 212 17.88 -12.11 -5.01
N ALA A 213 18.61 -13.04 -5.64
CA ALA A 213 19.25 -14.16 -4.97
C ALA A 213 20.53 -13.71 -4.27
N ASP A 214 20.65 -14.07 -3.00
CA ASP A 214 21.85 -13.80 -2.18
C ASP A 214 23.05 -14.54 -2.72
N GLU A 215 24.22 -13.91 -2.74
CA GLU A 215 25.48 -14.50 -3.23
C GLU A 215 25.83 -15.84 -2.56
N SER A 216 25.42 -16.04 -1.31
CA SER A 216 25.67 -17.29 -0.57
C SER A 216 24.90 -18.50 -1.14
N LEU A 217 23.83 -18.26 -1.94
CA LEU A 217 23.11 -19.35 -2.61
C LEU A 217 23.90 -19.98 -3.77
N ALA A 218 25.01 -19.36 -4.17
CA ALA A 218 25.95 -19.93 -5.15
C ALA A 218 26.51 -21.29 -4.70
N GLU A 219 26.62 -21.56 -3.39
CA GLU A 219 27.04 -22.87 -2.87
C GLU A 219 26.06 -24.00 -3.26
N TYR A 220 24.78 -23.67 -3.48
CA TYR A 220 23.75 -24.58 -3.96
C TYR A 220 23.61 -24.54 -5.49
N GLY A 221 24.29 -23.64 -6.19
CA GLY A 221 24.14 -23.42 -7.63
C GLY A 221 22.85 -22.65 -7.99
N ILE A 222 22.30 -21.90 -7.03
CA ILE A 222 21.13 -21.04 -7.22
C ILE A 222 21.61 -19.60 -7.45
N PHE A 223 21.17 -19.00 -8.55
CA PHE A 223 21.46 -17.64 -8.99
C PHE A 223 20.19 -16.99 -9.52
N ASN A 224 20.20 -15.70 -9.81
CA ASN A 224 19.12 -15.07 -10.57
C ASN A 224 18.89 -15.81 -11.90
N GLY A 225 17.63 -16.06 -12.24
CA GLY A 225 17.24 -16.84 -13.40
C GLY A 225 17.25 -18.36 -13.20
N THR A 226 17.66 -18.90 -12.04
CA THR A 226 17.50 -20.31 -11.73
C THR A 226 16.02 -20.65 -11.65
N VAL A 227 15.58 -21.66 -12.42
CA VAL A 227 14.17 -22.08 -12.45
C VAL A 227 13.85 -22.93 -11.22
N ILE A 228 12.91 -22.46 -10.41
CA ILE A 228 12.40 -23.16 -9.22
C ILE A 228 11.15 -23.93 -9.63
N THR A 229 11.19 -25.27 -9.50
CA THR A 229 10.10 -26.17 -9.89
C THR A 229 9.22 -26.55 -8.71
N GLU A 230 9.80 -26.65 -7.51
CA GLU A 230 9.05 -26.95 -6.29
C GLU A 230 9.60 -26.18 -5.09
N TRP A 231 8.67 -25.86 -4.19
CA TRP A 231 8.91 -25.24 -2.89
C TRP A 231 8.21 -26.10 -1.83
N ASP A 232 8.97 -26.78 -0.98
CA ASP A 232 8.48 -27.82 -0.06
C ASP A 232 7.61 -28.89 -0.74
N GLY A 233 8.04 -29.33 -1.94
CA GLY A 233 7.39 -30.40 -2.71
C GLY A 233 6.07 -30.00 -3.39
N LYS A 234 5.80 -28.69 -3.52
CA LYS A 234 4.64 -28.14 -4.22
C LYS A 234 5.09 -27.10 -5.24
N SER A 235 4.27 -26.87 -6.28
CA SER A 235 4.52 -25.76 -7.19
C SER A 235 4.46 -24.41 -6.44
N PRO A 236 5.26 -23.41 -6.85
CA PRO A 236 5.18 -22.07 -6.24
C PRO A 236 3.76 -21.47 -6.26
N ASP A 237 2.96 -21.69 -7.31
CA ASP A 237 1.55 -21.27 -7.34
C ASP A 237 0.71 -21.89 -6.20
N ALA A 238 0.89 -23.17 -5.96
CA ALA A 238 0.17 -23.85 -4.89
C ALA A 238 0.63 -23.37 -3.50
N VAL A 239 1.90 -22.98 -3.39
CA VAL A 239 2.47 -22.44 -2.14
C VAL A 239 2.00 -21.03 -1.91
N SER A 240 1.95 -20.18 -2.93
CA SER A 240 1.50 -18.76 -2.80
C SER A 240 0.10 -18.69 -2.20
N ARG A 241 -0.82 -19.59 -2.64
CA ARG A 241 -2.20 -19.66 -2.11
C ARG A 241 -2.27 -20.03 -0.61
N SER A 242 -1.19 -20.56 -0.03
CA SER A 242 -1.08 -20.83 1.41
C SER A 242 -0.41 -19.69 2.20
N SER A 243 0.06 -18.66 1.52
CA SER A 243 0.61 -17.46 2.18
C SER A 243 -0.49 -16.73 2.95
N PRO A 244 -0.25 -16.33 4.20
CA PRO A 244 -1.19 -15.45 4.91
C PRO A 244 -1.38 -14.08 4.24
N ALA A 245 -0.49 -13.69 3.35
CA ALA A 245 -0.58 -12.46 2.57
C ALA A 245 -1.35 -12.63 1.25
N TYR A 246 -1.73 -13.86 0.88
CA TYR A 246 -2.49 -14.11 -0.35
C TYR A 246 -3.88 -13.45 -0.29
N GLY A 247 -4.23 -12.72 -1.34
CA GLY A 247 -5.50 -12.01 -1.43
C GLY A 247 -5.63 -10.76 -0.55
N LEU A 248 -4.53 -10.29 0.06
CA LEU A 248 -4.58 -9.06 0.86
C LEU A 248 -4.49 -7.80 -0.02
N THR A 249 -5.47 -6.92 0.09
CA THR A 249 -5.39 -5.55 -0.40
C THR A 249 -5.35 -4.58 0.78
N THR A 250 -4.25 -3.88 0.97
CA THR A 250 -4.12 -2.97 2.11
C THR A 250 -3.47 -1.64 1.73
N PHE A 251 -3.95 -0.55 2.36
CA PHE A 251 -3.31 0.76 2.33
C PHE A 251 -2.77 1.06 3.73
N ILE A 252 -1.46 1.05 3.91
CA ILE A 252 -0.85 1.56 5.13
C ILE A 252 -0.34 2.95 4.84
N ALA A 253 -1.00 3.96 5.39
CA ALA A 253 -0.47 5.30 5.44
C ALA A 253 0.48 5.42 6.65
N ASP A 254 1.76 5.18 6.45
CA ASP A 254 2.80 5.66 7.36
C ASP A 254 3.23 7.05 6.89
N THR A 255 2.90 8.05 7.70
CA THR A 255 3.20 9.45 7.38
C THR A 255 4.66 9.82 7.58
N ASP A 256 5.43 9.00 8.28
CA ASP A 256 6.83 9.30 8.63
C ASP A 256 7.85 8.47 7.81
N THR A 257 7.45 7.33 7.26
CA THR A 257 8.33 6.41 6.50
C THR A 257 7.86 6.13 5.08
N GLY A 258 6.75 6.72 4.69
CA GLY A 258 6.09 6.48 3.40
C GLY A 258 5.04 5.38 3.48
N SER A 259 4.07 5.44 2.59
CA SER A 259 2.99 4.46 2.51
C SER A 259 3.54 3.11 2.09
N VAL A 260 3.33 2.07 2.88
CA VAL A 260 3.48 0.70 2.41
C VAL A 260 2.21 0.36 1.66
N PHE A 261 2.24 0.57 0.36
CA PHE A 261 1.17 0.17 -0.53
C PHE A 261 1.37 -1.32 -0.83
N LEU A 262 0.55 -2.16 -0.25
CA LEU A 262 0.43 -3.57 -0.62
C LEU A 262 -0.91 -3.76 -1.29
N ASN A 263 -0.99 -3.42 -2.56
CA ASN A 263 -2.02 -3.98 -3.42
C ASN A 263 -1.49 -5.31 -3.93
N LEU A 264 -1.47 -6.31 -3.03
CA LEU A 264 -1.00 -7.65 -3.35
C LEU A 264 -1.99 -8.38 -4.23
N GLU A 265 -3.14 -7.77 -4.51
CA GLU A 265 -4.19 -8.49 -5.13
C GLU A 265 -5.21 -7.62 -5.82
N SER A 266 -4.94 -7.31 -7.04
CA SER A 266 -6.03 -7.03 -7.93
C SER A 266 -6.57 -8.31 -8.56
N TYR A 267 -5.71 -9.33 -8.84
CA TYR A 267 -6.11 -10.43 -9.71
C TYR A 267 -5.29 -11.72 -9.51
N PRO A 268 -5.58 -12.56 -8.48
CA PRO A 268 -4.83 -13.79 -8.26
C PRO A 268 -4.93 -14.82 -9.40
N ASP A 269 -5.88 -14.70 -10.29
CA ASP A 269 -6.16 -15.67 -11.34
C ASP A 269 -5.90 -15.16 -12.77
N ILE A 270 -5.37 -13.93 -12.94
CA ILE A 270 -4.93 -13.45 -14.25
C ILE A 270 -3.55 -14.04 -14.54
N ASP A 271 -3.32 -14.42 -15.79
CA ASP A 271 -2.02 -14.87 -16.29
C ASP A 271 -0.91 -13.82 -16.11
N ASN A 272 -1.29 -12.59 -15.80
CA ASN A 272 -0.44 -11.45 -15.50
C ASN A 272 0.07 -11.39 -14.04
N GLU A 273 -0.24 -12.34 -13.20
CA GLU A 273 0.33 -12.43 -11.84
C GLU A 273 1.83 -12.80 -11.83
N ILE A 274 2.56 -12.27 -12.78
CA ILE A 274 4.00 -12.47 -12.86
C ILE A 274 4.66 -12.15 -11.52
N PHE A 275 4.17 -11.13 -10.84
CA PHE A 275 4.86 -10.61 -9.67
C PHE A 275 4.47 -11.29 -8.36
N TRP A 276 3.19 -11.62 -8.15
CA TRP A 276 2.71 -11.88 -6.79
C TRP A 276 2.77 -13.34 -6.38
N SER A 277 2.40 -14.29 -7.26
CA SER A 277 2.38 -15.70 -6.86
C SER A 277 3.78 -16.21 -6.52
N GLY A 278 4.79 -15.92 -7.32
CA GLY A 278 6.17 -16.28 -7.02
C GLY A 278 6.70 -15.58 -5.77
N VAL A 279 6.50 -14.27 -5.70
CA VAL A 279 6.97 -13.44 -4.59
C VAL A 279 6.36 -13.91 -3.26
N LEU A 280 5.05 -14.19 -3.22
CA LEU A 280 4.40 -14.71 -2.01
C LEU A 280 4.88 -16.12 -1.64
N ALA A 281 5.10 -17.00 -2.63
CA ALA A 281 5.60 -18.34 -2.38
C ALA A 281 6.96 -18.35 -1.69
N ALA A 282 7.84 -17.41 -2.08
CA ALA A 282 9.20 -17.31 -1.54
C ALA A 282 9.24 -17.00 -0.03
N GLY A 283 8.18 -16.41 0.53
CA GLY A 283 8.05 -16.13 1.97
C GLY A 283 7.52 -17.30 2.80
N VAL A 284 6.94 -18.32 2.16
CA VAL A 284 6.26 -19.43 2.86
C VAL A 284 7.25 -20.50 3.29
N GLY A 285 7.27 -20.85 4.57
CA GLY A 285 8.07 -21.94 5.11
C GLY A 285 8.35 -21.81 6.61
N GLY A 286 9.06 -22.82 7.16
CA GLY A 286 9.45 -22.90 8.57
C GLY A 286 10.88 -22.39 8.82
N GLU A 287 11.63 -23.08 9.70
CA GLU A 287 13.06 -22.80 9.93
C GLU A 287 13.92 -23.13 8.71
N THR A 288 13.43 -23.99 7.82
CA THR A 288 14.04 -24.35 6.54
C THR A 288 12.96 -24.53 5.49
N VAL A 289 13.35 -24.43 4.22
CA VAL A 289 12.52 -24.79 3.06
C VAL A 289 13.32 -25.71 2.16
N THR A 290 12.64 -26.71 1.56
CA THR A 290 13.24 -27.57 0.54
C THR A 290 12.87 -27.05 -0.84
N VAL A 291 13.87 -26.71 -1.65
CA VAL A 291 13.69 -26.14 -2.98
C VAL A 291 14.17 -27.13 -4.02
N THR A 292 13.29 -27.49 -4.98
CA THR A 292 13.68 -28.25 -6.19
C THR A 292 13.85 -27.25 -7.34
N TYR A 293 14.95 -27.32 -8.08
CA TYR A 293 15.31 -26.30 -9.07
C TYR A 293 16.14 -26.88 -10.23
N ARG A 294 16.22 -26.13 -11.31
CA ARG A 294 17.05 -26.39 -12.48
C ARG A 294 17.90 -25.18 -12.82
N SER A 295 19.21 -25.37 -12.96
CA SER A 295 20.12 -24.34 -13.48
C SER A 295 20.39 -24.61 -14.96
N GLY A 296 19.96 -23.71 -15.85
CA GLY A 296 20.07 -23.87 -17.30
C GLY A 296 19.34 -25.14 -17.82
N THR A 297 20.02 -25.92 -18.68
CA THR A 297 19.49 -27.17 -19.24
C THR A 297 19.79 -28.42 -18.38
N GLY A 298 20.22 -28.20 -17.14
CA GLY A 298 20.62 -29.26 -16.22
C GLY A 298 19.47 -30.11 -15.70
N SER A 299 19.82 -31.24 -15.04
CA SER A 299 18.86 -32.04 -14.28
C SER A 299 18.36 -31.29 -13.03
N GLU A 300 17.17 -31.68 -12.56
CA GLU A 300 16.66 -31.17 -11.28
C GLU A 300 17.60 -31.47 -10.13
N GLN A 301 17.75 -30.50 -9.25
CA GLN A 301 18.52 -30.56 -8.03
C GLN A 301 17.63 -30.13 -6.86
N THR A 302 18.04 -30.47 -5.66
CA THR A 302 17.32 -30.13 -4.44
C THR A 302 18.28 -29.52 -3.43
N ALA A 303 17.88 -28.42 -2.79
CA ALA A 303 18.59 -27.80 -1.69
C ALA A 303 17.66 -27.55 -0.51
N VAL A 304 18.22 -27.57 0.70
CA VAL A 304 17.53 -27.15 1.92
C VAL A 304 18.09 -25.80 2.34
N LEU A 305 17.25 -24.77 2.26
CA LEU A 305 17.62 -23.41 2.56
C LEU A 305 17.17 -23.04 3.98
N PRO A 306 18.06 -22.53 4.83
CA PRO A 306 17.70 -22.09 6.17
C PRO A 306 17.03 -20.71 6.11
N LYS A 307 16.13 -20.45 7.05
CA LYS A 307 15.60 -19.13 7.34
C LYS A 307 16.73 -18.18 7.73
N ARG A 308 16.69 -16.96 7.18
CA ARG A 308 17.69 -15.91 7.41
C ARG A 308 17.14 -14.70 8.16
N GLY A 309 15.83 -14.46 8.07
CA GLY A 309 15.16 -13.31 8.67
C GLY A 309 13.71 -13.21 8.25
N GLU A 310 13.16 -12.01 8.29
CA GLU A 310 11.86 -11.67 7.75
C GLU A 310 11.97 -11.36 6.26
N TYR A 311 10.97 -11.78 5.49
CA TYR A 311 10.99 -11.65 4.03
C TYR A 311 10.75 -10.22 3.53
N TYR A 312 10.17 -9.35 4.34
CA TYR A 312 9.69 -8.02 3.93
C TYR A 312 10.74 -7.16 3.21
N ASP A 313 11.97 -7.12 3.69
CA ASP A 313 13.01 -6.27 3.07
C ASP A 313 13.38 -6.78 1.67
N ARG A 314 13.53 -8.09 1.50
CA ARG A 314 13.76 -8.70 0.18
C ARG A 314 12.57 -8.52 -0.75
N PHE A 315 11.37 -8.68 -0.23
CA PHE A 315 10.13 -8.39 -0.95
C PHE A 315 10.15 -6.97 -1.51
N ARG A 316 10.42 -5.98 -0.67
CA ARG A 316 10.51 -4.57 -1.08
C ARG A 316 11.57 -4.33 -2.14
N GLU A 317 12.77 -4.85 -1.95
CA GLU A 317 13.86 -4.72 -2.90
C GLU A 317 13.50 -5.34 -4.26
N THR A 318 12.80 -6.48 -4.26
CA THR A 318 12.32 -7.12 -5.48
C THR A 318 11.31 -6.23 -6.22
N VAL A 319 10.32 -5.69 -5.49
CA VAL A 319 9.33 -4.76 -6.05
C VAL A 319 9.97 -3.48 -6.57
N ASP A 320 10.90 -2.90 -5.82
CA ASP A 320 11.61 -1.67 -6.22
C ASP A 320 12.44 -1.89 -7.50
N THR A 321 13.08 -3.05 -7.64
CA THR A 321 13.83 -3.42 -8.86
C THR A 321 12.94 -3.50 -10.09
N ILE A 322 11.77 -4.10 -9.97
CA ILE A 322 10.81 -4.24 -11.07
C ILE A 322 10.19 -2.88 -11.44
N SER A 323 9.88 -2.07 -10.45
CA SER A 323 9.30 -0.74 -10.62
C SER A 323 10.32 0.29 -11.12
N GLN A 324 11.60 -0.09 -11.24
CA GLN A 324 12.69 0.76 -11.71
C GLN A 324 12.84 2.09 -10.97
N GLY A 325 12.86 1.98 -9.65
CA GLY A 325 13.27 3.06 -8.75
C GLY A 325 12.30 4.22 -8.64
N VAL A 326 12.30 4.85 -7.48
CA VAL A 326 11.42 5.97 -7.17
C VAL A 326 12.29 7.21 -6.97
N GLU A 327 12.53 7.99 -8.04
CA GLU A 327 13.01 9.35 -7.88
C GLU A 327 11.87 10.27 -7.42
N ALA A 328 12.19 11.36 -6.72
CA ALA A 328 11.20 12.31 -6.23
C ALA A 328 10.56 13.11 -7.38
N GLY A 329 9.26 13.38 -7.27
CA GLY A 329 8.49 14.21 -8.21
C GLY A 329 7.57 13.41 -9.14
N ASN A 330 6.39 13.96 -9.42
CA ASN A 330 5.37 13.29 -10.24
C ASN A 330 5.67 13.35 -11.73
N LEU A 331 6.42 14.35 -12.20
CA LEU A 331 6.74 14.57 -13.59
C LEU A 331 8.26 14.66 -13.76
N GLN A 332 8.84 13.78 -14.57
CA GLN A 332 10.28 13.74 -14.79
C GLN A 332 10.62 13.62 -16.29
N TRP A 333 11.58 14.42 -16.74
CA TRP A 333 12.05 14.39 -18.12
C TRP A 333 13.52 13.97 -18.20
N LYS A 334 13.81 13.08 -19.17
CA LYS A 334 15.18 12.66 -19.50
C LYS A 334 15.35 12.54 -21.00
N LYS A 335 16.32 13.27 -21.57
CA LYS A 335 16.76 13.02 -22.95
C LYS A 335 17.61 11.75 -22.95
N LEU A 336 17.16 10.71 -23.69
CA LEU A 336 17.80 9.40 -23.72
C LEU A 336 18.88 9.32 -24.81
N ASN A 337 18.60 9.93 -25.97
CA ASN A 337 19.53 10.03 -27.11
C ASN A 337 19.15 11.23 -27.99
N ASP A 338 19.77 11.36 -29.15
CA ASP A 338 19.57 12.53 -30.04
C ASP A 338 18.14 12.61 -30.62
N THR A 339 17.39 11.51 -30.64
CA THR A 339 16.05 11.44 -31.25
C THR A 339 14.93 11.11 -30.29
N THR A 340 15.24 10.75 -29.05
CA THR A 340 14.24 10.21 -28.07
C THR A 340 14.41 10.83 -26.70
N ALA A 341 13.29 11.26 -26.12
CA ALA A 341 13.17 11.64 -24.71
C ALA A 341 12.21 10.71 -23.97
N CYS A 342 12.36 10.62 -22.65
CA CYS A 342 11.43 9.94 -21.74
C CYS A 342 10.74 10.96 -20.87
N LEU A 343 9.42 10.85 -20.78
CA LEU A 343 8.57 11.51 -19.81
C LEU A 343 8.06 10.46 -18.84
N ARG A 344 8.51 10.47 -17.60
CA ARG A 344 7.97 9.63 -16.54
C ARG A 344 6.91 10.39 -15.73
N ILE A 345 5.74 9.77 -15.56
CA ILE A 345 4.61 10.31 -14.81
C ILE A 345 4.22 9.29 -13.75
N LYS A 346 4.48 9.61 -12.49
CA LYS A 346 4.20 8.71 -11.35
C LYS A 346 2.81 8.85 -10.77
N GLY A 347 2.18 9.98 -11.00
CA GLY A 347 0.83 10.25 -10.54
C GLY A 347 0.25 11.43 -11.30
N MET A 348 -1.05 11.41 -11.49
CA MET A 348 -1.80 12.46 -12.16
C MET A 348 -2.11 13.60 -11.17
N SER A 349 -1.04 14.14 -10.59
CA SER A 349 -1.03 15.31 -9.73
C SER A 349 0.18 16.17 -10.05
N TYR A 350 0.08 17.46 -9.83
CA TYR A 350 1.16 18.38 -10.10
C TYR A 350 1.31 19.38 -8.94
N ASP A 351 2.52 19.48 -8.42
CA ASP A 351 2.85 20.45 -7.38
C ASP A 351 3.06 21.83 -8.05
N THR A 352 2.12 22.72 -7.87
CA THR A 352 2.18 24.06 -8.46
C THR A 352 3.40 24.83 -7.95
N LYS A 353 4.06 25.54 -8.86
CA LYS A 353 5.09 26.53 -8.52
C LYS A 353 4.46 27.86 -8.09
N SER A 354 3.16 28.03 -8.37
CA SER A 354 2.36 29.17 -7.93
C SER A 354 1.88 28.97 -6.49
N TYR A 355 1.57 30.06 -5.80
CA TYR A 355 0.94 30.00 -4.47
C TYR A 355 -0.56 29.67 -4.53
N SER A 356 -1.09 29.35 -5.71
CA SER A 356 -2.47 28.94 -5.89
C SER A 356 -2.64 27.46 -5.59
N SER A 357 -3.69 27.11 -4.86
CA SER A 357 -4.11 25.74 -4.61
C SER A 357 -5.25 25.30 -5.54
N ALA A 358 -5.56 26.09 -6.58
CA ALA A 358 -6.60 25.74 -7.54
C ALA A 358 -6.08 24.63 -8.48
N GLU A 359 -6.89 23.59 -8.69
CA GLU A 359 -6.55 22.48 -9.59
C GLU A 359 -6.33 22.97 -11.05
N GLU A 360 -7.08 23.97 -11.49
CA GLU A 360 -6.92 24.57 -12.81
C GLU A 360 -5.53 25.20 -13.01
N ASP A 361 -4.99 25.88 -12.00
CA ASP A 361 -3.65 26.48 -12.08
C ASP A 361 -2.56 25.40 -12.13
N ALA A 362 -2.74 24.29 -11.38
CA ALA A 362 -1.83 23.15 -11.41
C ALA A 362 -1.82 22.49 -12.79
N PHE A 363 -2.98 22.34 -13.39
CA PHE A 363 -3.17 21.80 -14.71
C PHE A 363 -2.49 22.63 -15.79
N ASP A 364 -2.68 23.94 -15.80
CA ASP A 364 -2.08 24.85 -16.77
C ASP A 364 -0.56 24.90 -16.64
N GLU A 365 -0.02 24.96 -15.41
CA GLU A 365 1.42 24.93 -15.17
C GLU A 365 2.05 23.61 -15.69
N MET A 366 1.39 22.48 -15.46
CA MET A 366 1.85 21.18 -15.95
C MET A 366 1.86 21.13 -17.49
N LYS A 367 0.78 21.59 -18.13
CA LYS A 367 0.71 21.66 -19.60
C LYS A 367 1.82 22.52 -20.17
N ASP A 368 2.05 23.68 -19.59
CA ASP A 368 3.10 24.58 -20.04
C ASP A 368 4.50 23.96 -19.87
N GLU A 369 4.79 23.31 -18.75
CA GLU A 369 6.07 22.62 -18.54
C GLU A 369 6.30 21.50 -19.59
N ILE A 370 5.27 20.70 -19.84
CA ILE A 370 5.37 19.62 -20.86
C ILE A 370 5.58 20.23 -22.25
N ARG A 371 4.78 21.24 -22.61
CA ARG A 371 4.87 21.91 -23.91
C ARG A 371 6.25 22.53 -24.13
N GLU A 372 6.73 23.33 -23.20
CA GLU A 372 8.04 23.95 -23.28
C GLU A 372 9.16 22.92 -23.41
N THR A 373 9.07 21.83 -22.65
CA THR A 373 10.08 20.76 -22.68
C THR A 373 10.06 20.00 -24.01
N ILE A 374 8.88 19.67 -24.56
CA ILE A 374 8.77 19.03 -25.89
C ILE A 374 9.36 19.94 -26.97
N LEU A 375 8.95 21.21 -27.01
CA LEU A 375 9.43 22.16 -28.01
C LEU A 375 10.95 22.36 -27.92
N ARG A 376 11.50 22.44 -26.74
CA ARG A 376 12.95 22.50 -26.52
C ARG A 376 13.63 21.26 -27.07
N TYR A 377 13.18 20.06 -26.73
CA TYR A 377 13.77 18.80 -27.18
C TYR A 377 13.63 18.61 -28.70
N GLN A 378 12.51 19.04 -29.31
CA GLN A 378 12.36 19.02 -30.77
C GLN A 378 13.40 19.93 -31.44
N SER A 379 13.68 21.11 -30.86
CA SER A 379 14.73 22.00 -31.37
C SER A 379 16.14 21.38 -31.32
N GLU A 380 16.32 20.37 -30.47
CA GLU A 380 17.55 19.58 -30.32
C GLU A 380 17.54 18.27 -31.11
N GLY A 381 16.52 18.02 -31.94
CA GLY A 381 16.41 16.85 -32.81
C GLY A 381 15.56 15.70 -32.27
N VAL A 382 15.01 15.79 -31.04
CA VAL A 382 14.09 14.80 -30.50
C VAL A 382 12.78 14.79 -31.29
N ARG A 383 12.33 13.61 -31.67
CA ARG A 383 11.07 13.38 -32.41
C ARG A 383 10.24 12.23 -31.87
N ASN A 384 10.79 11.43 -30.95
CA ASN A 384 10.09 10.33 -30.31
C ASN A 384 10.04 10.54 -28.78
N VAL A 385 8.96 10.10 -28.14
CA VAL A 385 8.79 10.18 -26.70
C VAL A 385 8.46 8.80 -26.15
N ILE A 386 9.11 8.42 -25.06
CA ILE A 386 8.68 7.30 -24.22
C ILE A 386 7.94 7.91 -23.04
N ILE A 387 6.70 7.50 -22.82
CA ILE A 387 5.90 7.89 -21.66
C ILE A 387 5.92 6.73 -20.67
N ASP A 388 6.56 6.93 -19.52
CA ASP A 388 6.69 5.89 -18.50
C ASP A 388 5.62 6.08 -17.42
N LEU A 389 4.59 5.24 -17.46
CA LEU A 389 3.47 5.18 -16.51
C LEU A 389 3.62 4.04 -15.49
N ARG A 390 4.75 3.33 -15.50
CA ARG A 390 4.96 2.25 -14.53
C ARG A 390 4.82 2.79 -13.11
N SER A 391 3.99 2.10 -12.31
CA SER A 391 3.66 2.48 -10.93
C SER A 391 2.99 3.87 -10.79
N ASN A 392 2.27 4.30 -11.83
CA ASN A 392 1.43 5.49 -11.76
C ASN A 392 0.16 5.21 -10.95
N GLN A 393 0.04 5.86 -9.81
CA GLN A 393 -1.06 5.65 -8.85
C GLN A 393 -2.36 6.40 -9.22
N GLY A 394 -2.44 6.94 -10.43
CA GLY A 394 -3.59 7.73 -10.85
C GLY A 394 -3.61 9.15 -10.28
N GLY A 395 -4.79 9.72 -10.13
CA GLY A 395 -5.03 11.10 -9.66
C GLY A 395 -6.12 11.80 -10.46
N SER A 396 -5.86 13.03 -10.91
CA SER A 396 -6.85 13.85 -11.62
C SER A 396 -7.03 13.41 -13.09
N PRO A 397 -8.25 13.08 -13.55
CA PRO A 397 -8.52 12.83 -14.96
C PRO A 397 -8.33 14.09 -15.83
N HIS A 398 -8.46 15.30 -15.28
CA HIS A 398 -8.15 16.52 -16.03
C HIS A 398 -6.67 16.62 -16.42
N MET A 399 -5.78 16.09 -15.57
CA MET A 399 -4.35 16.02 -15.90
C MET A 399 -4.08 15.01 -17.00
N VAL A 400 -4.81 13.89 -17.04
CA VAL A 400 -4.77 12.95 -18.16
C VAL A 400 -5.15 13.65 -19.45
N ASP A 401 -6.32 14.29 -19.52
CA ASP A 401 -6.75 15.04 -20.70
C ASP A 401 -5.71 16.09 -21.12
N GLY A 402 -5.08 16.75 -20.15
CA GLY A 402 -4.02 17.72 -20.41
C GLY A 402 -2.78 17.13 -21.07
N VAL A 403 -2.30 15.99 -20.58
CA VAL A 403 -1.13 15.31 -21.15
C VAL A 403 -1.44 14.73 -22.53
N VAL A 404 -2.53 13.95 -22.63
CA VAL A 404 -2.90 13.30 -23.90
C VAL A 404 -3.24 14.30 -24.99
N SER A 405 -3.86 15.45 -24.66
CA SER A 405 -4.20 16.49 -25.64
C SER A 405 -2.98 16.99 -26.41
N MET A 406 -1.83 17.05 -25.78
CA MET A 406 -0.60 17.51 -26.44
C MET A 406 -0.10 16.54 -27.50
N PHE A 407 -0.32 15.26 -27.33
CA PHE A 407 0.15 14.19 -28.21
C PHE A 407 -0.89 13.75 -29.24
N ALA A 408 -2.18 13.85 -28.89
CA ALA A 408 -3.27 13.43 -29.76
C ALA A 408 -3.32 14.22 -31.06
N PRO A 409 -3.73 13.60 -32.18
CA PRO A 409 -3.95 14.29 -33.44
C PRO A 409 -4.88 15.51 -33.25
N ILE A 410 -4.74 16.52 -34.13
CA ILE A 410 -5.61 17.71 -34.08
C ILE A 410 -7.07 17.30 -34.29
N GLY A 411 -7.93 17.71 -33.40
CA GLY A 411 -9.35 17.42 -33.43
C GLY A 411 -9.94 17.11 -32.06
N THR A 412 -11.22 16.78 -32.05
CA THR A 412 -11.93 16.39 -30.83
C THR A 412 -11.85 14.89 -30.65
N HIS A 413 -11.39 14.45 -29.50
CA HIS A 413 -11.26 13.06 -29.11
C HIS A 413 -12.15 12.73 -27.92
N TYR A 414 -12.66 11.51 -27.89
CA TYR A 414 -13.45 10.97 -26.79
C TYR A 414 -12.51 10.50 -25.67
N ASN A 415 -12.87 10.77 -24.44
CA ASN A 415 -12.26 10.19 -23.25
C ASN A 415 -13.20 9.17 -22.61
N MET A 416 -14.24 9.62 -21.95
CA MET A 416 -15.20 8.80 -21.22
C MET A 416 -16.58 9.47 -21.20
N ALA A 417 -17.58 8.83 -20.59
CA ALA A 417 -18.86 9.46 -20.30
C ALA A 417 -19.15 9.50 -18.80
N THR A 418 -19.94 10.49 -18.38
CA THR A 418 -20.52 10.48 -17.04
C THR A 418 -21.83 9.70 -17.03
N ALA A 419 -22.11 8.99 -15.93
CA ALA A 419 -23.44 8.48 -15.67
C ALA A 419 -24.39 9.58 -15.19
N LEU A 420 -25.71 9.34 -15.30
CA LEU A 420 -26.75 10.26 -14.85
C LEU A 420 -26.97 10.11 -13.34
N TRP A 421 -26.80 11.20 -12.60
CA TRP A 421 -27.17 11.27 -11.20
C TRP A 421 -28.62 11.67 -11.02
N ASP A 422 -29.41 10.89 -10.27
CA ASP A 422 -30.80 11.18 -9.92
C ASP A 422 -30.83 11.93 -8.57
N ASP A 423 -30.92 13.25 -8.64
CA ASP A 423 -30.93 14.11 -7.45
C ASP A 423 -32.13 13.87 -6.51
N ALA A 424 -33.24 13.40 -7.06
CA ALA A 424 -34.43 13.13 -6.26
C ALA A 424 -34.28 11.84 -5.44
N LYS A 425 -33.62 10.84 -6.00
CA LYS A 425 -33.40 9.54 -5.36
C LYS A 425 -32.04 9.46 -4.66
N LYS A 426 -31.14 10.43 -4.91
CA LYS A 426 -29.77 10.43 -4.39
C LYS A 426 -28.99 9.18 -4.77
N CYS A 427 -29.12 8.74 -6.01
CA CYS A 427 -28.41 7.59 -6.56
C CYS A 427 -28.10 7.79 -8.04
N TRP A 428 -27.18 6.97 -8.57
CA TRP A 428 -26.94 6.87 -10.00
C TRP A 428 -28.13 6.23 -10.69
N ALA A 429 -28.63 6.85 -11.76
CA ALA A 429 -29.80 6.37 -12.49
C ALA A 429 -29.47 5.10 -13.27
N THR A 430 -30.37 4.11 -13.20
CA THR A 430 -30.26 2.85 -13.94
C THR A 430 -31.50 2.59 -14.77
N ASP A 431 -31.34 1.84 -15.88
CA ASP A 431 -32.43 1.33 -16.68
C ASP A 431 -33.15 0.15 -15.99
N ALA A 432 -34.16 -0.43 -16.66
CA ALA A 432 -34.88 -1.59 -16.13
C ALA A 432 -34.01 -2.86 -16.02
N GLY A 433 -32.91 -2.92 -16.71
CA GLY A 433 -31.90 -3.99 -16.63
C GLY A 433 -30.84 -3.77 -15.53
N GLY A 434 -30.91 -2.60 -14.87
CA GLY A 434 -29.94 -2.22 -13.84
C GLY A 434 -28.60 -1.73 -14.42
N ASN A 435 -28.55 -1.32 -15.70
CA ASN A 435 -27.37 -0.69 -16.29
C ASN A 435 -27.44 0.81 -16.05
N TYR A 436 -26.29 1.45 -15.84
CA TYR A 436 -26.24 2.91 -15.65
C TYR A 436 -26.65 3.67 -16.91
N ILE A 437 -27.36 4.77 -16.72
CA ILE A 437 -27.82 5.63 -17.81
C ILE A 437 -26.76 6.68 -18.10
N LYS A 438 -26.27 6.75 -19.33
CA LYS A 438 -25.31 7.74 -19.78
C LYS A 438 -25.92 9.14 -19.78
N ASN A 439 -25.20 10.10 -19.23
CA ASN A 439 -25.57 11.50 -19.18
C ASN A 439 -24.85 12.32 -20.26
N LYS A 440 -23.51 12.37 -20.21
CA LYS A 440 -22.71 13.27 -21.05
C LYS A 440 -21.37 12.63 -21.40
N ASP A 441 -20.98 12.76 -22.68
CA ASP A 441 -19.63 12.43 -23.13
C ASP A 441 -18.64 13.49 -22.66
N ILE A 442 -17.45 13.03 -22.23
CA ILE A 442 -16.29 13.84 -21.94
C ILE A 442 -15.32 13.73 -23.12
N THR A 443 -14.87 14.88 -23.61
CA THR A 443 -14.00 14.98 -24.78
C THR A 443 -12.88 15.97 -24.51
N PHE A 444 -11.75 15.79 -25.19
CA PHE A 444 -10.62 16.72 -25.16
C PHE A 444 -10.19 17.12 -26.59
N GLN A 445 -9.35 18.15 -26.72
CA GLN A 445 -8.87 18.68 -28.00
C GLN A 445 -7.41 18.31 -28.20
N GLY A 446 -7.07 17.61 -29.29
CA GLY A 446 -5.70 17.25 -29.66
C GLY A 446 -4.93 18.43 -30.23
N GLU A 447 -3.63 18.52 -29.88
CA GLU A 447 -2.69 19.56 -30.33
C GLU A 447 -1.58 19.03 -31.25
N GLN A 448 -1.32 17.74 -31.24
CA GLN A 448 -0.31 17.03 -32.09
C GLN A 448 1.09 17.65 -31.99
N LEU A 449 1.53 18.04 -30.79
CA LEU A 449 2.82 18.73 -30.63
C LEU A 449 4.03 17.92 -31.12
N LEU A 450 3.96 16.59 -31.10
CA LEU A 450 5.04 15.73 -31.55
C LEU A 450 5.05 15.55 -33.08
N GLY A 451 4.04 16.03 -33.84
CA GLY A 451 3.89 15.80 -35.27
C GLY A 451 3.76 14.31 -35.60
N ASP A 452 4.57 13.82 -36.53
CA ASP A 452 4.61 12.41 -36.96
C ASP A 452 5.53 11.56 -36.04
N GLY A 453 5.97 12.09 -34.91
CA GLY A 453 6.82 11.38 -33.96
C GLY A 453 6.09 10.20 -33.31
N ARG A 454 6.88 9.20 -32.91
CA ARG A 454 6.35 7.97 -32.30
C ARG A 454 6.40 8.03 -30.79
N ILE A 455 5.43 7.37 -30.17
CA ILE A 455 5.29 7.29 -28.72
C ILE A 455 5.29 5.82 -28.31
N ILE A 456 6.05 5.49 -27.27
CA ILE A 456 5.92 4.21 -26.57
C ILE A 456 5.52 4.50 -25.15
N VAL A 457 4.45 3.85 -24.67
CA VAL A 457 3.99 3.93 -23.28
C VAL A 457 4.46 2.69 -22.55
N LEU A 458 5.12 2.88 -21.40
CA LEU A 458 5.52 1.78 -20.49
C LEU A 458 4.51 1.68 -19.38
N VAL A 459 4.01 0.46 -19.14
CA VAL A 459 3.00 0.18 -18.11
C VAL A 459 3.40 -1.01 -17.24
N ASN A 460 2.75 -1.16 -16.08
CA ASN A 460 2.78 -2.36 -15.25
C ASN A 460 1.47 -2.48 -14.45
N SER A 461 1.29 -3.57 -13.71
CA SER A 461 0.10 -3.84 -12.88
C SER A 461 -0.16 -2.81 -11.78
N ALA A 462 0.80 -1.95 -11.47
CA ALA A 462 0.65 -0.82 -10.54
C ALA A 462 0.32 0.51 -11.23
N THR A 463 0.09 0.51 -12.56
CA THR A 463 -0.54 1.61 -13.30
C THR A 463 -2.04 1.51 -13.06
N VAL A 464 -2.63 2.48 -12.34
CA VAL A 464 -4.01 2.37 -11.84
C VAL A 464 -4.79 3.69 -11.98
N SER A 465 -6.11 3.63 -12.02
CA SER A 465 -7.01 4.80 -11.99
C SER A 465 -6.81 5.73 -13.19
N ALA A 466 -6.52 7.00 -12.99
CA ALA A 466 -6.19 7.92 -14.07
C ALA A 466 -4.94 7.50 -14.89
N GLY A 467 -4.11 6.58 -14.37
CA GLY A 467 -3.06 5.91 -15.14
C GLY A 467 -3.65 4.98 -16.20
N ASP A 468 -4.64 4.15 -15.84
CA ASP A 468 -5.40 3.30 -16.78
C ASP A 468 -6.15 4.16 -17.82
N ASP A 469 -6.78 5.26 -17.39
CA ASP A 469 -7.47 6.20 -18.29
C ASP A 469 -6.51 6.72 -19.38
N MET A 470 -5.30 7.12 -19.01
CA MET A 470 -4.31 7.57 -19.99
C MET A 470 -3.93 6.47 -21.00
N VAL A 471 -3.75 5.23 -20.53
CA VAL A 471 -3.47 4.07 -21.39
C VAL A 471 -4.61 3.87 -22.39
N LYS A 472 -5.86 3.84 -21.90
CA LYS A 472 -7.07 3.65 -22.70
C LYS A 472 -7.25 4.69 -23.80
N ILE A 473 -6.94 5.96 -23.52
CA ILE A 473 -7.02 7.00 -24.52
C ILE A 473 -5.90 6.83 -25.56
N MET A 474 -4.68 6.57 -25.10
CA MET A 474 -3.50 6.53 -25.99
C MET A 474 -3.47 5.29 -26.87
N GLU A 475 -4.10 4.17 -26.50
CA GLU A 475 -4.19 2.96 -27.34
C GLU A 475 -4.84 3.22 -28.71
N ASN A 476 -5.71 4.25 -28.79
CA ASN A 476 -6.41 4.62 -30.00
C ASN A 476 -5.62 5.53 -30.94
N MET A 477 -4.34 5.84 -30.62
CA MET A 477 -3.47 6.70 -31.44
C MET A 477 -2.56 5.87 -32.33
N GLU A 478 -2.59 6.06 -33.65
CA GLU A 478 -1.82 5.27 -34.64
C GLU A 478 -0.30 5.30 -34.40
N ASN A 479 0.22 6.37 -33.83
CA ASN A 479 1.66 6.54 -33.57
C ASN A 479 2.08 6.08 -32.16
N VAL A 480 1.19 5.44 -31.40
CA VAL A 480 1.42 4.96 -30.03
C VAL A 480 1.56 3.44 -30.04
N ARG A 481 2.50 2.92 -29.25
CA ARG A 481 2.58 1.52 -28.83
C ARG A 481 2.68 1.48 -27.31
N ILE A 482 1.99 0.52 -26.71
CA ILE A 482 1.98 0.33 -25.26
C ILE A 482 2.66 -0.99 -24.98
N ILE A 483 3.63 -0.99 -24.09
CA ILE A 483 4.38 -2.19 -23.72
C ILE A 483 4.52 -2.34 -22.21
N GLY A 484 4.54 -3.58 -21.74
CA GLY A 484 4.73 -3.92 -20.33
C GLY A 484 5.13 -5.37 -20.15
N PHE A 485 5.58 -5.76 -18.98
CA PHE A 485 5.63 -7.17 -18.58
C PHE A 485 4.24 -7.69 -18.21
N THR A 486 3.37 -6.78 -17.80
CA THR A 486 1.97 -7.00 -17.44
C THR A 486 1.09 -5.92 -18.03
N GLU A 487 -0.19 -6.13 -18.06
CA GLU A 487 -1.19 -5.11 -18.29
C GLU A 487 -1.28 -4.13 -17.11
N PRO A 488 -1.97 -2.97 -17.27
CA PRO A 488 -2.34 -2.08 -16.17
C PRO A 488 -3.31 -2.74 -15.19
N ASN A 489 -3.67 -2.03 -14.12
CA ASN A 489 -4.52 -2.56 -13.06
C ASN A 489 -5.97 -2.82 -13.49
N GLY A 490 -6.53 -1.97 -14.34
CA GLY A 490 -7.91 -2.08 -14.78
C GLY A 490 -8.94 -1.63 -13.73
N SER A 491 -8.63 -0.62 -12.92
CA SER A 491 -9.53 -0.03 -11.93
C SER A 491 -9.56 1.49 -12.06
N CYS A 492 -10.63 2.04 -12.65
CA CYS A 492 -10.70 3.45 -13.03
C CYS A 492 -11.88 4.24 -12.43
N GLN A 493 -12.84 3.60 -11.75
CA GLN A 493 -13.96 4.33 -11.16
C GLN A 493 -13.49 5.23 -10.02
N ALA A 494 -13.91 6.51 -10.03
CA ALA A 494 -13.46 7.46 -9.02
C ALA A 494 -13.93 7.07 -7.61
N VAL A 495 -13.04 7.30 -6.64
CA VAL A 495 -13.19 6.83 -5.26
C VAL A 495 -13.87 7.84 -4.34
N ASN A 496 -14.50 7.33 -3.32
CA ASN A 496 -14.87 8.09 -2.13
C ASN A 496 -14.21 7.46 -0.89
N TYR A 497 -13.96 8.29 0.10
CA TYR A 497 -13.42 7.89 1.40
C TYR A 497 -14.51 7.99 2.45
N GLN A 498 -14.91 6.85 3.00
CA GLN A 498 -15.84 6.81 4.11
C GLN A 498 -15.08 6.59 5.41
N SER A 499 -15.20 7.54 6.34
CA SER A 499 -14.61 7.43 7.66
C SER A 499 -15.59 6.83 8.66
N ALA A 500 -15.12 5.87 9.46
CA ALA A 500 -15.74 5.43 10.69
C ALA A 500 -15.09 6.14 11.89
N LYS A 501 -15.23 5.58 13.07
CA LYS A 501 -14.71 6.22 14.27
C LYS A 501 -13.18 6.12 14.40
N TYR A 502 -12.61 5.01 13.91
CA TYR A 502 -11.19 4.74 14.05
C TYR A 502 -10.48 4.65 12.71
N GLY A 503 -11.08 4.10 11.68
CA GLY A 503 -10.49 3.95 10.36
C GLY A 503 -11.35 4.53 9.24
N SER A 504 -10.86 4.39 8.01
CA SER A 504 -11.58 4.81 6.80
C SER A 504 -11.48 3.72 5.73
N LEU A 505 -12.51 3.62 4.90
CA LEU A 505 -12.54 2.73 3.75
C LEU A 505 -12.61 3.58 2.48
N SER A 506 -11.76 3.28 1.52
CA SER A 506 -11.85 3.80 0.16
C SER A 506 -12.56 2.79 -0.72
N PHE A 507 -13.39 3.23 -1.65
CA PHE A 507 -14.04 2.37 -2.62
C PHE A 507 -14.61 3.15 -3.80
N SER A 508 -14.80 2.49 -4.94
CA SER A 508 -15.40 3.04 -6.15
C SER A 508 -16.85 3.46 -5.91
N SER A 509 -17.14 4.76 -6.02
CA SER A 509 -18.45 5.36 -5.69
C SER A 509 -18.99 6.33 -6.74
N CYS A 510 -18.17 6.70 -7.72
CA CYS A 510 -18.57 7.49 -8.88
C CYS A 510 -18.61 6.59 -10.11
N VAL A 511 -19.58 6.84 -10.99
CA VAL A 511 -19.78 6.01 -12.19
C VAL A 511 -19.30 6.75 -13.42
N THR A 512 -18.24 6.24 -14.02
CA THR A 512 -17.78 6.60 -15.36
C THR A 512 -18.13 5.45 -16.34
N LEU A 513 -18.47 5.83 -17.56
CA LEU A 513 -18.93 4.91 -18.59
C LEU A 513 -18.11 5.10 -19.86
N ASP A 514 -17.96 4.04 -20.62
CA ASP A 514 -17.44 4.11 -21.99
C ASP A 514 -18.52 4.68 -22.95
N GLN A 515 -18.14 4.89 -24.20
CA GLN A 515 -19.00 5.48 -25.21
C GLN A 515 -20.27 4.67 -25.45
N ASP A 516 -20.21 3.37 -25.32
CA ASP A 516 -21.35 2.46 -25.48
C ASP A 516 -22.24 2.33 -24.22
N GLY A 517 -21.84 2.96 -23.09
CA GLY A 517 -22.54 2.92 -21.81
C GLY A 517 -22.13 1.76 -20.90
N SER A 518 -21.14 0.97 -21.27
CA SER A 518 -20.52 0.00 -20.38
C SER A 518 -19.69 0.70 -19.26
N ILE A 519 -19.33 -0.04 -18.22
CA ILE A 519 -18.42 0.46 -17.19
C ILE A 519 -17.06 0.75 -17.82
N PHE A 520 -16.52 1.93 -17.53
CA PHE A 520 -15.24 2.39 -18.07
C PHE A 520 -14.09 1.79 -17.26
N ILE A 521 -13.25 1.01 -17.92
CA ILE A 521 -12.00 0.42 -17.39
C ILE A 521 -12.16 -0.15 -15.97
N ASP A 522 -12.99 -1.17 -15.81
CA ASP A 522 -12.98 -1.99 -14.61
C ASP A 522 -13.10 -3.45 -14.99
N ALA A 523 -12.19 -4.25 -14.44
CA ALA A 523 -12.25 -5.68 -14.62
C ALA A 523 -13.55 -6.24 -14.04
N GLY A 524 -14.19 -7.12 -14.79
CA GLY A 524 -15.41 -7.79 -14.38
C GLY A 524 -15.16 -8.96 -13.42
N THR A 525 -16.15 -9.84 -13.34
CA THR A 525 -16.07 -11.10 -12.56
C THR A 525 -15.11 -12.12 -13.16
N ASP A 526 -14.85 -12.03 -14.47
CA ASP A 526 -13.85 -12.84 -15.19
C ASP A 526 -12.42 -12.33 -15.00
N ARG A 527 -12.26 -11.18 -14.32
CA ARG A 527 -10.99 -10.57 -13.98
C ARG A 527 -10.10 -10.22 -15.17
N GLN A 528 -10.70 -9.97 -16.31
CA GLN A 528 -9.97 -9.43 -17.46
C GLN A 528 -10.04 -7.91 -17.44
N SER A 529 -8.89 -7.26 -17.57
CA SER A 529 -8.85 -5.82 -17.79
C SER A 529 -9.48 -5.46 -19.12
N THR A 530 -10.26 -4.38 -19.17
CA THR A 530 -10.88 -3.88 -20.40
C THR A 530 -9.95 -2.97 -21.20
N ASP A 531 -8.80 -2.62 -20.66
CA ASP A 531 -7.79 -1.76 -21.28
C ASP A 531 -6.51 -2.49 -21.71
N GLY A 532 -6.42 -3.81 -21.47
CA GLY A 532 -5.23 -4.61 -21.73
C GLY A 532 -5.04 -5.08 -23.17
N ASP A 533 -6.06 -5.06 -24.00
CA ASP A 533 -6.02 -5.63 -25.36
C ASP A 533 -4.97 -4.97 -26.28
N ALA A 534 -4.56 -3.74 -26.00
CA ALA A 534 -3.56 -3.00 -26.76
C ALA A 534 -2.14 -3.09 -26.20
N VAL A 535 -1.94 -3.72 -25.04
CA VAL A 535 -0.61 -3.86 -24.44
C VAL A 535 0.17 -4.98 -25.09
N GLU A 536 1.30 -4.65 -25.70
CA GLU A 536 2.27 -5.63 -26.17
C GLU A 536 3.07 -6.16 -24.99
N ILE A 537 2.80 -7.39 -24.58
CA ILE A 537 3.51 -8.03 -23.48
C ILE A 537 4.94 -8.38 -23.91
N ILE A 538 5.89 -7.72 -23.27
CA ILE A 538 7.32 -8.06 -23.40
C ILE A 538 7.60 -9.27 -22.51
N PRO A 539 8.18 -10.35 -23.04
CA PRO A 539 8.45 -11.53 -22.22
C PRO A 539 9.32 -11.21 -21.01
N PHE A 540 8.84 -11.63 -19.84
CA PHE A 540 9.66 -11.71 -18.65
C PHE A 540 10.30 -13.11 -18.62
N ASP A 541 11.56 -13.15 -19.01
CA ASP A 541 12.34 -14.39 -19.16
C ASP A 541 13.73 -14.25 -18.53
N ALA A 542 14.60 -15.21 -18.78
CA ALA A 542 15.95 -15.22 -18.22
C ALA A 542 16.79 -13.97 -18.65
N GLU A 543 16.55 -13.42 -19.86
CA GLU A 543 17.23 -12.20 -20.30
C GLU A 543 16.77 -10.98 -19.49
N ALA A 544 15.46 -10.86 -19.29
CA ALA A 544 14.86 -9.80 -18.47
C ALA A 544 15.33 -9.90 -17.01
N VAL A 545 15.33 -11.11 -16.44
CA VAL A 545 15.83 -11.35 -15.07
C VAL A 545 17.28 -10.92 -14.94
N HIS A 546 18.15 -11.34 -15.86
CA HIS A 546 19.56 -10.97 -15.84
C HIS A 546 19.77 -9.46 -15.95
N ALA A 547 19.07 -8.81 -16.89
CA ALA A 547 19.16 -7.37 -17.05
C ALA A 547 18.75 -6.59 -15.79
N LEU A 548 17.63 -6.98 -15.18
CA LEU A 548 17.07 -6.28 -14.03
C LEU A 548 17.86 -6.56 -12.73
N PHE A 549 18.14 -7.83 -12.43
CA PHE A 549 18.63 -8.26 -11.12
C PHE A 549 20.15 -8.47 -11.04
N ASP A 550 20.85 -8.68 -12.16
CA ASP A 550 22.31 -8.81 -12.15
C ASP A 550 23.00 -7.54 -12.64
N GLU A 551 22.43 -6.88 -13.66
CA GLU A 551 23.06 -5.72 -14.32
C GLU A 551 22.42 -4.39 -13.93
N ASN A 552 21.31 -4.40 -13.17
CA ASN A 552 20.54 -3.22 -12.78
C ASN A 552 20.20 -2.31 -13.98
N ARG A 553 19.76 -2.92 -15.09
CA ARG A 553 19.36 -2.24 -16.32
C ARG A 553 17.84 -2.22 -16.47
N ASP A 554 17.31 -1.13 -17.00
CA ASP A 554 15.88 -0.98 -17.31
C ASP A 554 15.55 -1.68 -18.63
N TYR A 555 15.25 -2.98 -18.55
CA TYR A 555 15.00 -3.83 -19.72
C TYR A 555 13.83 -3.35 -20.58
N LEU A 556 12.72 -2.91 -19.99
CA LEU A 556 11.57 -2.39 -20.75
C LEU A 556 11.92 -1.10 -21.48
N LEU A 557 12.64 -0.19 -20.83
CA LEU A 557 13.10 1.05 -21.46
C LEU A 557 14.05 0.77 -22.62
N GLU A 558 14.93 -0.22 -22.49
CA GLU A 558 15.83 -0.65 -23.57
C GLU A 558 15.06 -1.25 -24.75
N LYS A 559 14.04 -2.08 -24.49
CA LYS A 559 13.16 -2.60 -25.55
C LYS A 559 12.42 -1.46 -26.26
N ALA A 560 11.88 -0.49 -25.53
CA ALA A 560 11.25 0.68 -26.11
C ALA A 560 12.20 1.46 -27.04
N LEU A 561 13.43 1.68 -26.61
CA LEU A 561 14.45 2.35 -27.43
C LEU A 561 14.79 1.55 -28.70
N ALA A 562 14.91 0.23 -28.60
CA ALA A 562 15.16 -0.65 -29.73
C ALA A 562 14.01 -0.59 -30.75
N MET A 563 12.75 -0.64 -30.31
CA MET A 563 11.56 -0.54 -31.13
C MET A 563 11.46 0.81 -31.87
N LEU A 564 11.92 1.89 -31.25
CA LEU A 564 11.98 3.20 -31.89
C LEU A 564 13.12 3.30 -32.93
N ALA A 565 14.18 2.52 -32.79
CA ALA A 565 15.32 2.51 -33.71
C ALA A 565 15.09 1.67 -34.98
N GLU A 566 14.35 0.54 -34.88
CA GLU A 566 14.14 -0.41 -35.99
C GLU A 566 13.35 0.15 -37.18
N THR A 567 12.65 1.26 -37.02
CA THR A 567 11.72 1.79 -38.03
C THR A 567 12.23 3.08 -38.67
N THR A 568 13.51 3.42 -38.52
CA THR A 568 14.20 4.54 -39.19
C THR A 568 14.96 4.03 -40.39
#